data_b723330b8d7fea1b710527d5e42c1d4f
#
_entry.id   b723330b8d7fea1b710527d5e42c1d4f
#
_cell.length_a   1.000
_cell.length_b   1.000
_cell.length_c   1.000
_cell.angle_alpha   90.00
_cell.angle_beta   90.00
_cell.angle_gamma   90.00
#
_symmetry.space_group_name_H-M   'P 1'
#
loop_
_entity.id
_entity.type
_entity.pdbx_description
1 polymer ?
#
loop_
_entity_poly.entity_id
_entity_poly.type
_entity_poly.pdbx_seq_one_letter_code
_entity_poly.pdbx_strand_id
1 'polypeptide(L)'
;MQQLIRSLKIKKYFQILKLCKANVNTISGSSNLIEGFGRAIIMLPKGIKLRIDDVLYSFRSSRNLLSFKDICYNGYYIETNNEGSEEFLYITSIVSGQKLILEKLSIFSFVLYYTTMRIVETNIAIH
;
A
#
# COMPACT_ATOMS: atom_id res chain seq x y z
N MET A 1 15.75 0.84 -13.10
CA MET A 1 14.38 0.84 -12.56
C MET A 1 14.42 1.29 -11.11
N GLN A 2 13.64 2.27 -10.78
CA GLN A 2 13.61 2.77 -9.42
C GLN A 2 12.73 1.87 -8.55
N GLN A 3 13.29 1.40 -7.44
CA GLN A 3 12.56 0.60 -6.49
C GLN A 3 11.80 1.50 -5.53
N LEU A 4 10.49 1.29 -5.42
CA LEU A 4 9.68 2.01 -4.45
C LEU A 4 9.87 1.40 -3.07
N ILE A 5 10.13 2.26 -2.08
CA ILE A 5 10.20 1.84 -0.69
C ILE A 5 8.78 1.92 -0.13
N ARG A 6 8.28 0.79 0.36
CA ARG A 6 6.96 0.70 0.95
C ARG A 6 7.04 1.15 2.40
N SER A 7 6.18 2.06 2.78
CA SER A 7 6.17 2.55 4.15
C SER A 7 4.77 2.92 4.61
N LEU A 8 4.52 2.71 5.88
CA LEU A 8 3.28 3.09 6.54
C LEU A 8 3.61 3.98 7.73
N LYS A 9 2.77 4.98 7.97
CA LYS A 9 2.97 5.98 9.02
C LYS A 9 2.15 5.74 10.28
N ILE A 10 1.32 4.70 10.31
CA ILE A 10 0.43 4.39 11.44
C ILE A 10 0.66 2.97 11.88
N LYS A 11 1.01 2.78 13.17
CA LYS A 11 1.27 1.46 13.76
C LYS A 11 0.08 0.51 13.64
N LYS A 12 -1.14 1.03 13.67
CA LYS A 12 -2.35 0.19 13.66
C LYS A 12 -2.53 -0.65 12.41
N TYR A 13 -1.83 -0.32 11.33
CA TYR A 13 -1.84 -1.16 10.13
C TYR A 13 -0.99 -2.43 10.31
N PHE A 14 -0.06 -2.42 11.26
CA PHE A 14 0.88 -3.53 11.44
C PHE A 14 0.26 -4.66 12.26
N GLN A 15 0.40 -5.87 11.75
CA GLN A 15 0.08 -7.10 12.46
C GLN A 15 1.25 -7.52 13.34
N ILE A 16 2.46 -7.37 12.81
CA ILE A 16 3.71 -7.61 13.51
C ILE A 16 4.61 -6.42 13.21
N LEU A 17 5.19 -5.82 14.23
CA LEU A 17 6.07 -4.66 14.08
C LEU A 17 7.30 -4.81 14.95
N LYS A 18 8.47 -4.82 14.33
CA LYS A 18 9.75 -4.79 15.01
C LYS A 18 10.27 -3.36 15.01
N LEU A 19 10.49 -2.79 16.20
CA LEU A 19 10.99 -1.43 16.32
C LEU A 19 12.50 -1.38 16.11
N CYS A 20 12.94 -0.45 15.30
CA CYS A 20 14.35 -0.14 15.07
C CYS A 20 14.42 1.27 14.46
N LYS A 21 15.61 1.88 14.48
CA LYS A 21 15.76 3.22 13.93
C LYS A 21 16.78 3.23 12.80
N ALA A 22 16.42 3.85 11.69
CA ALA A 22 17.30 4.05 10.55
C ALA A 22 16.81 5.24 9.74
N ASN A 23 17.69 5.87 8.97
CA ASN A 23 17.33 6.94 8.05
C ASN A 23 17.33 6.39 6.63
N VAL A 24 16.25 6.64 5.88
CA VAL A 24 16.13 6.23 4.48
C VAL A 24 15.49 7.35 3.68
N ASN A 25 15.93 7.50 2.44
CA ASN A 25 15.26 8.36 1.48
C ASN A 25 14.09 7.60 0.85
N THR A 26 12.93 8.23 0.78
CA THR A 26 11.73 7.64 0.18
C THR A 26 11.10 8.62 -0.79
N ILE A 27 10.16 8.14 -1.58
CA ILE A 27 9.41 9.02 -2.49
C ILE A 27 8.39 9.87 -1.74
N SER A 28 8.11 9.58 -0.48
CA SER A 28 7.20 10.38 0.37
C SER A 28 7.90 11.54 1.05
N GLY A 29 9.23 11.60 0.98
CA GLY A 29 10.02 12.65 1.58
C GLY A 29 11.48 12.49 1.24
N SER A 30 12.28 13.54 1.48
CA SER A 30 13.71 13.54 1.14
C SER A 30 14.51 12.60 2.02
N SER A 31 14.19 12.53 3.31
CA SER A 31 14.84 11.64 4.26
C SER A 31 13.92 11.46 5.45
N ASN A 32 13.51 10.24 5.70
CA ASN A 32 12.61 9.92 6.80
C ASN A 32 13.27 8.96 7.76
N LEU A 33 13.04 9.19 9.05
CA LEU A 33 13.45 8.27 10.09
C LEU A 33 12.56 7.04 10.04
N ILE A 34 13.17 5.87 9.87
CA ILE A 34 12.49 4.59 9.96
C ILE A 34 12.52 4.16 11.42
N GLU A 35 11.36 3.83 11.95
CA GLU A 35 11.19 3.46 13.35
C GLU A 35 10.87 1.99 13.55
N GLY A 36 10.64 1.26 12.48
CA GLY A 36 10.40 -0.15 12.55
C GLY A 36 10.09 -0.74 11.19
N PHE A 37 9.87 -2.04 11.18
CA PHE A 37 9.43 -2.77 10.00
C PHE A 37 8.62 -3.99 10.43
N GLY A 38 7.81 -4.49 9.52
CA GLY A 38 7.03 -5.68 9.84
C GLY A 38 5.99 -6.01 8.79
N ARG A 39 5.00 -6.76 9.20
CA ARG A 39 3.88 -7.18 8.36
C ARG A 39 2.67 -6.33 8.68
N ALA A 40 2.01 -5.85 7.65
CA ALA A 40 0.81 -5.06 7.78
C ALA A 40 -0.36 -5.70 7.04
N ILE A 41 -1.57 -5.43 7.51
CA ILE A 41 -2.79 -5.74 6.79
C ILE A 41 -3.56 -4.44 6.65
N ILE A 42 -3.91 -4.09 5.42
CA ILE A 42 -4.71 -2.91 5.12
C ILE A 42 -5.98 -3.32 4.39
N MET A 43 -6.98 -2.47 4.49
CA MET A 43 -8.24 -2.65 3.76
C MET A 43 -8.48 -1.45 2.86
N LEU A 44 -8.77 -1.69 1.60
CA LEU A 44 -9.13 -0.65 0.64
C LEU A 44 -10.63 -0.35 0.71
N PRO A 45 -11.08 0.79 0.15
CA PRO A 45 -12.44 1.30 0.38
C PRO A 45 -13.56 0.30 0.09
N LYS A 46 -13.40 -0.53 -0.93
CA LYS A 46 -14.44 -1.49 -1.32
C LYS A 46 -14.29 -2.86 -0.65
N GLY A 47 -13.30 -3.00 0.26
CA GLY A 47 -13.24 -4.15 1.14
C GLY A 47 -12.18 -5.18 0.86
N ILE A 48 -11.35 -5.02 -0.16
CA ILE A 48 -10.24 -5.96 -0.33
C ILE A 48 -9.19 -5.73 0.74
N LYS A 49 -8.61 -6.82 1.23
CA LYS A 49 -7.54 -6.80 2.23
C LYS A 49 -6.24 -7.14 1.55
N LEU A 50 -5.20 -6.38 1.88
CA LEU A 50 -3.85 -6.63 1.38
C LEU A 50 -2.92 -6.92 2.55
N ARG A 51 -2.23 -8.05 2.49
CA ARG A 51 -1.15 -8.38 3.41
C ARG A 51 0.15 -7.94 2.76
N ILE A 52 0.93 -7.19 3.51
CA ILE A 52 2.17 -6.60 3.01
C ILE A 52 3.28 -7.00 3.97
N ASP A 53 4.29 -7.71 3.46
CA ASP A 53 5.43 -8.15 4.25
C ASP A 53 6.59 -7.16 4.09
N ASP A 54 7.43 -7.08 5.12
CA ASP A 54 8.64 -6.25 5.13
C ASP A 54 8.38 -4.78 4.82
N VAL A 55 7.33 -4.26 5.43
CA VAL A 55 6.93 -2.86 5.29
C VAL A 55 7.63 -2.04 6.36
N LEU A 56 8.12 -0.87 5.97
CA LEU A 56 8.74 0.06 6.89
C LEU A 56 7.69 0.85 7.66
N TYR A 57 7.96 1.09 8.95
CA TYR A 57 7.16 1.98 9.76
C TYR A 57 7.88 3.32 9.91
N SER A 58 7.21 4.39 9.46
CA SER A 58 7.72 5.75 9.58
C SER A 58 6.56 6.70 9.80
N PHE A 59 6.33 7.11 11.05
CA PHE A 59 5.22 8.02 11.34
C PHE A 59 5.46 9.44 10.81
N ARG A 60 6.70 9.78 10.47
CA ARG A 60 7.04 11.09 9.91
C ARG A 60 6.92 11.17 8.38
N SER A 61 6.62 10.06 7.73
CA SER A 61 6.37 10.08 6.28
C SER A 61 5.17 10.96 5.97
N SER A 62 5.23 11.64 4.83
CA SER A 62 4.13 12.49 4.39
C SER A 62 2.92 11.66 3.92
N ARG A 63 3.12 10.40 3.57
CA ARG A 63 2.05 9.51 3.09
C ARG A 63 2.42 8.06 3.29
N ASN A 64 1.40 7.20 3.26
CA ASN A 64 1.61 5.76 3.18
C ASN A 64 1.92 5.37 1.73
N LEU A 65 2.89 4.50 1.54
CA LEU A 65 3.32 4.05 0.23
C LEU A 65 3.23 2.54 0.12
N LEU A 66 2.62 2.08 -0.96
CA LEU A 66 2.52 0.68 -1.32
C LEU A 66 3.05 0.47 -2.73
N SER A 67 3.55 -0.71 -3.03
CA SER A 67 3.96 -1.03 -4.39
C SER A 67 2.89 -1.85 -5.10
N PHE A 68 2.90 -1.80 -6.43
CA PHE A 68 2.00 -2.62 -7.23
C PHE A 68 2.25 -4.12 -7.01
N LYS A 69 3.48 -4.49 -6.68
CA LYS A 69 3.81 -5.88 -6.36
C LYS A 69 3.04 -6.39 -5.15
N ASP A 70 2.77 -5.53 -4.16
CA ASP A 70 2.00 -5.93 -2.99
C ASP A 70 0.59 -6.37 -3.38
N ILE A 71 0.00 -5.68 -4.33
CA ILE A 71 -1.31 -6.02 -4.85
C ILE A 71 -1.27 -7.36 -5.59
N CYS A 72 -0.27 -7.54 -6.44
CA CYS A 72 -0.10 -8.78 -7.21
C CYS A 72 0.20 -9.98 -6.32
N TYR A 73 1.02 -9.81 -5.28
CA TYR A 73 1.32 -10.88 -4.33
C TYR A 73 0.09 -11.33 -3.54
N ASN A 74 -0.91 -10.48 -3.43
CA ASN A 74 -2.18 -10.85 -2.79
C ASN A 74 -3.16 -11.53 -3.75
N GLY A 75 -2.73 -11.82 -4.99
CA GLY A 75 -3.54 -12.56 -5.95
C GLY A 75 -4.43 -11.71 -6.83
N TYR A 76 -4.24 -10.39 -6.81
CA TYR A 76 -5.02 -9.49 -7.64
C TYR A 76 -4.23 -9.06 -8.87
N TYR A 77 -4.95 -8.55 -9.87
CA TYR A 77 -4.38 -7.99 -11.08
C TYR A 77 -4.56 -6.48 -11.09
N ILE A 78 -3.71 -5.81 -11.83
CA ILE A 78 -3.75 -4.37 -11.97
C ILE A 78 -3.86 -4.02 -13.44
N GLU A 79 -4.72 -3.07 -13.77
CA GLU A 79 -4.77 -2.48 -15.09
C GLU A 79 -5.03 -0.98 -14.99
N THR A 80 -4.56 -0.24 -15.96
CA THR A 80 -4.85 1.18 -16.07
C THR A 80 -5.80 1.41 -17.23
N ASN A 81 -6.69 2.37 -17.07
CA ASN A 81 -7.65 2.71 -18.09
C ASN A 81 -8.10 4.15 -17.94
N ASN A 82 -8.59 4.71 -19.01
CA ASN A 82 -9.14 6.06 -19.02
C ASN A 82 -10.66 6.01 -18.96
N GLU A 83 -11.23 6.87 -18.13
CA GLU A 83 -12.66 7.17 -18.14
C GLU A 83 -12.79 8.64 -18.54
N GLY A 84 -13.19 8.89 -19.78
CA GLY A 84 -13.15 10.23 -20.33
C GLY A 84 -11.72 10.71 -20.44
N SER A 85 -11.39 11.84 -19.83
CA SER A 85 -10.04 12.42 -19.84
C SER A 85 -9.19 12.01 -18.65
N GLU A 86 -9.72 11.22 -17.71
CA GLU A 86 -9.02 10.85 -16.48
C GLU A 86 -8.54 9.41 -16.53
N GLU A 87 -7.30 9.20 -16.04
CA GLU A 87 -6.72 7.88 -15.92
C GLU A 87 -6.97 7.32 -14.53
N PHE A 88 -7.30 6.04 -14.48
CA PHE A 88 -7.51 5.32 -13.22
C PHE A 88 -6.72 4.02 -13.23
N LEU A 89 -6.38 3.57 -12.02
CA LEU A 89 -5.85 2.24 -11.80
C LEU A 89 -6.97 1.36 -11.24
N TYR A 90 -7.18 0.21 -11.86
CA TYR A 90 -8.15 -0.76 -11.38
C TYR A 90 -7.44 -1.94 -10.76
N ILE A 91 -7.92 -2.37 -9.60
CA ILE A 91 -7.53 -3.65 -9.00
C ILE A 91 -8.64 -4.62 -9.36
N THR A 92 -8.26 -5.71 -10.01
CA THR A 92 -9.21 -6.65 -10.58
C THR A 92 -8.93 -8.07 -10.10
N SER A 93 -9.92 -8.93 -10.25
CA SER A 93 -9.79 -10.35 -10.01
C SER A 93 -10.58 -11.11 -11.08
N ILE A 94 -10.23 -12.37 -11.28
CA ILE A 94 -10.96 -13.24 -12.20
C ILE A 94 -11.69 -14.27 -11.36
N VAL A 95 -13.02 -14.25 -11.45
CA VAL A 95 -13.90 -15.18 -10.72
C VAL A 95 -14.77 -15.89 -11.73
N SER A 96 -14.68 -17.22 -11.76
CA SER A 96 -15.45 -18.05 -12.70
C SER A 96 -15.27 -17.62 -14.15
N GLY A 97 -14.02 -17.26 -14.52
CA GLY A 97 -13.69 -16.83 -15.88
C GLY A 97 -14.07 -15.40 -16.22
N GLN A 98 -14.64 -14.65 -15.27
CA GLN A 98 -15.04 -13.27 -15.49
C GLN A 98 -14.13 -12.31 -14.72
N LYS A 99 -13.73 -11.22 -15.38
CA LYS A 99 -12.96 -10.16 -14.74
C LYS A 99 -13.90 -9.25 -13.95
N LEU A 100 -13.57 -9.06 -12.67
CA LEU A 100 -14.29 -8.16 -11.78
C LEU A 100 -13.38 -7.01 -11.38
N ILE A 101 -13.89 -5.80 -11.43
CA ILE A 101 -13.20 -4.61 -10.92
C ILE A 101 -13.56 -4.49 -9.45
N LEU A 102 -12.55 -4.65 -8.57
CA LEU A 102 -12.74 -4.65 -7.13
C LEU A 102 -12.49 -3.29 -6.50
N GLU A 103 -11.50 -2.55 -7.02
CA GLU A 103 -11.13 -1.23 -6.50
C GLU A 103 -10.73 -0.33 -7.65
N LYS A 104 -10.88 0.96 -7.43
CA LYS A 104 -10.54 1.99 -8.40
C LYS A 104 -9.74 3.08 -7.70
N LEU A 105 -8.54 3.35 -8.20
CA LEU A 105 -7.64 4.36 -7.63
C LEU A 105 -7.48 5.51 -8.60
N SER A 106 -7.47 6.72 -8.07
CA SER A 106 -7.28 7.92 -8.86
C SER A 106 -5.79 8.24 -9.02
N ILE A 107 -5.45 8.92 -10.10
CA ILE A 107 -4.06 9.35 -10.30
C ILE A 107 -3.75 10.54 -9.39
N PHE A 108 -2.57 10.51 -8.76
CA PHE A 108 -2.05 11.61 -7.96
C PHE A 108 -0.98 12.39 -8.72
N SER A 109 -0.09 11.67 -9.41
CA SER A 109 0.95 12.23 -10.23
C SER A 109 1.34 11.19 -11.28
N PHE A 110 2.35 11.47 -12.10
CA PHE A 110 2.76 10.58 -13.20
C PHE A 110 2.97 9.12 -12.79
N VAL A 111 3.39 8.88 -11.56
CA VAL A 111 3.76 7.53 -11.10
C VAL A 111 3.00 7.08 -9.86
N LEU A 112 2.10 7.91 -9.34
CA LEU A 112 1.40 7.63 -8.10
C LEU A 112 -0.10 7.62 -8.30
N TYR A 113 -0.73 6.60 -7.75
CA TYR A 113 -2.18 6.53 -7.62
C TYR A 113 -2.54 6.61 -6.15
N TYR A 114 -3.73 7.05 -5.84
CA TYR A 114 -4.15 7.18 -4.46
C TYR A 114 -5.54 6.62 -4.22
N THR A 115 -5.73 6.20 -2.97
CA THR A 115 -7.02 5.79 -2.43
C THR A 115 -6.94 5.93 -0.92
N THR A 116 -8.04 5.72 -0.24
CA THR A 116 -8.06 5.67 1.21
C THR A 116 -7.87 4.23 1.68
N MET A 117 -7.41 4.09 2.93
CA MET A 117 -7.23 2.78 3.55
C MET A 117 -7.96 2.76 4.88
N ARG A 118 -8.52 1.60 5.20
CA ARG A 118 -9.16 1.37 6.49
C ARG A 118 -8.27 0.47 7.35
N ILE A 119 -8.31 0.69 8.66
CA ILE A 119 -7.61 -0.14 9.61
C ILE A 119 -8.38 -1.44 9.79
N VAL A 120 -7.67 -2.56 9.70
CA VAL A 120 -8.20 -3.87 10.02
C VAL A 120 -7.87 -4.15 11.48
N GLU A 121 -8.88 -4.41 12.31
CA GLU A 121 -8.63 -4.73 13.70
C GLU A 121 -7.92 -6.07 13.81
N THR A 122 -6.72 -6.02 14.34
CA THR A 122 -5.91 -7.19 14.61
C THR A 122 -5.14 -6.97 15.90
N ASN A 123 -4.73 -8.08 16.54
CA ASN A 123 -3.78 -7.98 17.64
C ASN A 123 -2.40 -7.68 17.06
N ILE A 124 -1.81 -6.57 17.50
CA ILE A 124 -0.50 -6.15 17.03
C ILE A 124 0.57 -6.68 17.97
N ALA A 125 1.53 -7.42 17.41
CA ALA A 125 2.74 -7.82 18.11
C ALA A 125 3.86 -6.83 17.80
N ILE A 126 4.39 -6.19 18.83
CA ILE A 126 5.48 -5.21 18.69
C ILE A 126 6.72 -5.79 19.33
N HIS A 127 7.79 -5.85 18.59
CA HIS A 127 9.08 -6.39 19.02
C HIS A 127 10.16 -5.32 19.16
#